data_b05bcd49a53fb241971b88d392b9d856
#
_entry.id   b05bcd49a53fb241971b88d392b9d856
#
_cell.length_a   1.000
_cell.length_b   1.000
_cell.length_c   1.000
_cell.angle_alpha   90.00
_cell.angle_beta   90.00
_cell.angle_gamma   90.00
#
_symmetry.space_group_name_H-M   'P 1'
#
loop_
_entity.id
_entity.type
_entity.pdbx_description
1 polymer ?
#
loop_
_entity_poly.entity_id
_entity_poly.type
_entity_poly.pdbx_seq_one_letter_code
_entity_poly.pdbx_strand_id
1 'polypeptide(L)'
;MTHRDAPTARYLVGDVFDRMSELEDGSVDLVMTSPPFLGLRSYLPDGHPDKAKEIGSEATPAEFIDTLLRLTAEWGRLLAPHGSICVELGDTYSGSGGAGGDGWPLDKSLCGIPTLYAWSLAYGRNLLTGAPSPAGKWRVRNLVAWVRPNPAVGALGDKFRPATSFLTIACRARDRYFDLDAVRTPANEANKRPSVNKREGIPGRADQVIAPLGPDGQRIISHPAGKPPLDWWEIPVRGYQGAHYAVYPPELCVRPIEAMCPRRVCTTCGEPSRRIAETTNAVGKATGRRAWRENGTDGVGAGHSGEIVEKVSSAPTAERVTLGWSDCGHGTWRPGHVLDPFAGTGTTLAVAVGHGRAATGIDIDARNADLARERLGMFLTVDDPRAEVAS
;
A
#
# COMPACT_ATOMS: atom_id res chain seq x y z
N MET A 1 -20.92 6.21 -19.87
CA MET A 1 -21.17 5.87 -18.48
C MET A 1 -22.50 6.50 -18.11
N THR A 2 -23.49 5.70 -17.86
CA THR A 2 -24.78 6.19 -17.35
C THR A 2 -24.58 6.57 -15.87
N HIS A 3 -25.36 7.52 -15.37
CA HIS A 3 -25.26 8.03 -13.97
C HIS A 3 -25.38 6.96 -12.87
N ARG A 4 -25.67 5.70 -13.21
CA ARG A 4 -25.79 4.56 -12.29
C ARG A 4 -24.45 3.87 -11.96
N ASP A 5 -23.35 4.18 -12.66
CA ASP A 5 -22.08 3.48 -12.54
C ASP A 5 -20.98 4.33 -11.86
N ALA A 6 -21.32 5.48 -11.30
CA ALA A 6 -20.37 6.30 -10.56
C ALA A 6 -20.00 5.58 -9.24
N PRO A 7 -18.71 5.44 -8.91
CA PRO A 7 -18.29 4.84 -7.66
C PRO A 7 -18.80 5.66 -6.48
N THR A 8 -19.39 4.98 -5.51
CA THR A 8 -19.94 5.57 -4.29
C THR A 8 -19.28 4.99 -3.06
N ALA A 9 -19.40 5.69 -1.94
CA ALA A 9 -18.98 5.21 -0.65
C ALA A 9 -20.18 5.02 0.28
N ARG A 10 -20.12 3.98 1.14
CA ARG A 10 -21.00 3.78 2.29
C ARG A 10 -20.20 4.03 3.56
N TYR A 11 -20.83 4.67 4.53
CA TYR A 11 -20.28 4.86 5.86
C TYR A 11 -21.22 4.23 6.88
N LEU A 12 -20.72 3.23 7.61
CA LEU A 12 -21.48 2.45 8.58
C LEU A 12 -21.06 2.87 9.98
N VAL A 13 -21.95 3.47 10.74
CA VAL A 13 -21.68 3.86 12.12
C VAL A 13 -21.97 2.68 13.05
N GLY A 14 -21.00 2.30 13.88
CA GLY A 14 -21.15 1.23 14.86
C GLY A 14 -19.88 0.45 15.14
N ASP A 15 -20.02 -0.61 15.95
CA ASP A 15 -18.93 -1.53 16.25
C ASP A 15 -18.43 -2.23 14.99
N VAL A 16 -17.12 -2.37 14.90
CA VAL A 16 -16.47 -2.88 13.68
C VAL A 16 -16.86 -4.32 13.38
N PHE A 17 -16.97 -5.19 14.39
CA PHE A 17 -17.35 -6.59 14.19
C PHE A 17 -18.84 -6.72 13.83
N ASP A 18 -19.72 -5.96 14.52
CA ASP A 18 -21.14 -5.94 14.24
C ASP A 18 -21.40 -5.50 12.80
N ARG A 19 -20.80 -4.38 12.38
CA ARG A 19 -20.98 -3.83 11.03
C ARG A 19 -20.31 -4.66 9.92
N MET A 20 -19.17 -5.31 10.18
CA MET A 20 -18.58 -6.24 9.22
C MET A 20 -19.46 -7.49 9.01
N SER A 21 -20.19 -7.94 10.03
CA SER A 21 -21.07 -9.11 9.90
C SER A 21 -22.22 -8.90 8.91
N GLU A 22 -22.59 -7.65 8.62
CA GLU A 22 -23.62 -7.27 7.65
C GLU A 22 -23.12 -7.28 6.20
N LEU A 23 -21.79 -7.36 5.99
CA LEU A 23 -21.18 -7.36 4.66
C LEU A 23 -21.09 -8.78 4.10
N GLU A 24 -21.33 -8.92 2.81
CA GLU A 24 -21.28 -10.20 2.10
C GLU A 24 -19.86 -10.74 1.99
N ASP A 25 -19.72 -12.06 2.10
CA ASP A 25 -18.46 -12.77 1.88
C ASP A 25 -17.93 -12.51 0.48
N GLY A 26 -16.62 -12.28 0.36
CA GLY A 26 -15.96 -12.08 -0.93
C GLY A 26 -16.34 -10.78 -1.66
N SER A 27 -17.00 -9.83 -0.98
CA SER A 27 -17.47 -8.56 -1.59
C SER A 27 -16.40 -7.46 -1.66
N VAL A 28 -15.28 -7.62 -0.97
CA VAL A 28 -14.20 -6.63 -0.84
C VAL A 28 -12.98 -7.04 -1.64
N ASP A 29 -12.36 -6.11 -2.36
CA ASP A 29 -11.16 -6.37 -3.16
C ASP A 29 -9.88 -5.89 -2.45
N LEU A 30 -9.99 -4.90 -1.57
CA LEU A 30 -8.88 -4.37 -0.77
C LEU A 30 -9.38 -3.90 0.60
N VAL A 31 -8.75 -4.36 1.67
CA VAL A 31 -8.84 -3.70 2.97
C VAL A 31 -7.66 -2.74 3.09
N MET A 32 -7.94 -1.43 3.24
CA MET A 32 -6.92 -0.39 3.47
C MET A 32 -7.31 0.39 4.71
N THR A 33 -6.51 0.26 5.78
CA THR A 33 -6.91 0.79 7.08
C THR A 33 -5.74 1.07 8.02
N SER A 34 -6.01 1.87 9.05
CA SER A 34 -5.14 2.11 10.20
C SER A 34 -5.99 1.94 11.47
N PRO A 35 -6.00 0.74 12.07
CA PRO A 35 -6.72 0.54 13.33
C PRO A 35 -6.15 1.41 14.45
N PRO A 36 -6.92 1.69 15.52
CA PRO A 36 -6.40 2.35 16.71
C PRO A 36 -5.14 1.66 17.23
N PHE A 37 -4.12 2.44 17.62
CA PHE A 37 -2.86 1.91 18.12
C PHE A 37 -2.94 1.63 19.62
N LEU A 38 -2.26 0.59 20.09
CA LEU A 38 -2.24 0.17 21.47
C LEU A 38 -1.80 1.30 22.42
N GLY A 39 -2.64 1.63 23.40
CA GLY A 39 -2.33 2.54 24.50
C GLY A 39 -2.10 4.00 24.10
N LEU A 40 -2.41 4.39 22.84
CA LEU A 40 -2.13 5.76 22.40
C LEU A 40 -3.30 6.71 22.56
N ARG A 41 -4.54 6.26 22.40
CA ARG A 41 -5.72 7.14 22.39
C ARG A 41 -6.98 6.42 22.78
N SER A 42 -7.88 7.18 23.39
CA SER A 42 -9.28 6.87 23.54
C SER A 42 -10.07 7.82 22.64
N TYR A 43 -11.00 7.29 21.87
CA TYR A 43 -11.77 8.03 20.87
C TYR A 43 -13.17 8.42 21.35
N LEU A 44 -13.80 7.54 22.13
CA LEU A 44 -15.12 7.79 22.69
C LEU A 44 -15.02 8.49 24.06
N PRO A 45 -15.95 9.39 24.38
CA PRO A 45 -16.02 10.01 25.69
C PRO A 45 -16.19 8.99 26.82
N ASP A 46 -15.75 9.35 28.02
CA ASP A 46 -16.00 8.55 29.20
C ASP A 46 -17.52 8.43 29.42
N GLY A 47 -17.97 7.21 29.78
CA GLY A 47 -19.40 6.89 29.92
C GLY A 47 -20.15 6.59 28.62
N HIS A 48 -19.50 6.64 27.47
CA HIS A 48 -20.14 6.20 26.22
C HIS A 48 -20.47 4.69 26.29
N PRO A 49 -21.69 4.25 25.85
CA PRO A 49 -22.10 2.84 25.96
C PRO A 49 -21.18 1.86 25.24
N ASP A 50 -20.57 2.28 24.14
CA ASP A 50 -19.64 1.45 23.37
C ASP A 50 -18.16 1.61 23.79
N LYS A 51 -17.88 2.32 24.90
CA LYS A 51 -16.52 2.55 25.37
C LYS A 51 -15.71 1.28 25.54
N ALA A 52 -16.32 0.21 26.03
CA ALA A 52 -15.69 -1.08 26.23
C ALA A 52 -15.39 -1.84 24.92
N LYS A 53 -15.91 -1.37 23.78
CA LYS A 53 -15.66 -1.93 22.45
C LYS A 53 -14.49 -1.25 21.73
N GLU A 54 -13.91 -0.20 22.31
CA GLU A 54 -12.74 0.48 21.71
C GLU A 54 -11.56 -0.47 21.59
N ILE A 55 -11.05 -0.59 20.38
CA ILE A 55 -9.80 -1.29 20.07
C ILE A 55 -8.62 -0.34 20.35
N GLY A 56 -7.49 -0.92 20.78
CA GLY A 56 -6.30 -0.16 21.21
C GLY A 56 -6.27 0.13 22.70
N SER A 57 -7.26 -0.36 23.46
CA SER A 57 -7.36 -0.24 24.92
C SER A 57 -7.08 -1.57 25.64
N GLU A 58 -6.61 -2.58 24.94
CA GLU A 58 -6.28 -3.90 25.49
C GLU A 58 -5.21 -3.78 26.59
N ALA A 59 -5.29 -4.68 27.59
CA ALA A 59 -4.40 -4.64 28.74
C ALA A 59 -2.95 -4.97 28.39
N THR A 60 -2.73 -5.77 27.35
CA THR A 60 -1.40 -6.23 26.94
C THR A 60 -1.19 -6.19 25.43
N PRO A 61 0.07 -6.11 24.95
CA PRO A 61 0.41 -6.28 23.55
C PRO A 61 -0.09 -7.61 22.95
N ALA A 62 -0.10 -8.69 23.75
CA ALA A 62 -0.57 -9.99 23.31
C ALA A 62 -2.08 -9.98 22.98
N GLU A 63 -2.90 -9.39 23.85
CA GLU A 63 -4.34 -9.24 23.63
C GLU A 63 -4.64 -8.34 22.43
N PHE A 64 -3.87 -7.26 22.26
CA PHE A 64 -4.02 -6.41 21.09
C PHE A 64 -3.68 -7.13 19.78
N ILE A 65 -2.62 -7.95 19.76
CA ILE A 65 -2.32 -8.80 18.61
C ILE A 65 -3.46 -9.80 18.36
N ASP A 66 -4.06 -10.41 19.40
CA ASP A 66 -5.21 -11.31 19.24
C ASP A 66 -6.42 -10.57 18.63
N THR A 67 -6.69 -9.34 19.06
CA THR A 67 -7.74 -8.49 18.46
C THR A 67 -7.46 -8.21 16.98
N LEU A 68 -6.24 -7.83 16.60
CA LEU A 68 -5.87 -7.64 15.20
C LEU A 68 -5.98 -8.92 14.36
N LEU A 69 -5.67 -10.08 14.93
CA LEU A 69 -5.82 -11.37 14.25
C LEU A 69 -7.30 -11.75 14.08
N ARG A 70 -8.16 -11.44 15.04
CA ARG A 70 -9.63 -11.61 14.92
C ARG A 70 -10.19 -10.70 13.82
N LEU A 71 -9.81 -9.44 13.78
CA LEU A 71 -10.17 -8.51 12.69
C LEU A 71 -9.72 -9.07 11.33
N THR A 72 -8.48 -9.57 11.25
CA THR A 72 -7.96 -10.12 10.00
C THR A 72 -8.71 -11.40 9.58
N ALA A 73 -9.25 -12.18 10.50
CA ALA A 73 -10.11 -13.32 10.17
C ALA A 73 -11.38 -12.85 9.44
N GLU A 74 -12.04 -11.81 9.96
CA GLU A 74 -13.21 -11.20 9.31
C GLU A 74 -12.86 -10.56 7.96
N TRP A 75 -11.75 -9.85 7.89
CA TRP A 75 -11.27 -9.35 6.59
C TRP A 75 -11.03 -10.47 5.59
N GLY A 76 -10.53 -11.62 6.06
CA GLY A 76 -10.36 -12.81 5.23
C GLY A 76 -11.66 -13.39 4.70
N ARG A 77 -12.76 -13.29 5.45
CA ARG A 77 -14.10 -13.68 5.00
C ARG A 77 -14.62 -12.72 3.91
N LEU A 78 -14.45 -11.42 4.15
CA LEU A 78 -14.95 -10.36 3.27
C LEU A 78 -14.17 -10.23 1.95
N LEU A 79 -12.88 -10.62 1.96
CA LEU A 79 -12.02 -10.46 0.77
C LEU A 79 -12.37 -11.45 -0.33
N ALA A 80 -12.52 -10.95 -1.54
CA ALA A 80 -12.50 -11.74 -2.76
C ALA A 80 -11.20 -12.59 -2.85
N PRO A 81 -11.20 -13.72 -3.58
CA PRO A 81 -10.04 -14.60 -3.69
C PRO A 81 -8.74 -13.88 -4.12
N HIS A 82 -8.86 -12.85 -4.96
CA HIS A 82 -7.74 -12.05 -5.44
C HIS A 82 -7.36 -10.88 -4.54
N GLY A 83 -8.10 -10.67 -3.44
CA GLY A 83 -7.98 -9.51 -2.58
C GLY A 83 -6.73 -9.47 -1.70
N SER A 84 -6.46 -8.31 -1.14
CA SER A 84 -5.31 -8.04 -0.25
C SER A 84 -5.71 -7.14 0.91
N ILE A 85 -4.89 -7.16 1.97
CA ILE A 85 -4.94 -6.18 3.05
C ILE A 85 -3.72 -5.27 3.01
N CYS A 86 -3.91 -4.02 3.44
CA CYS A 86 -2.87 -3.02 3.68
C CYS A 86 -3.20 -2.35 5.01
N VAL A 87 -2.51 -2.76 6.07
CA VAL A 87 -2.80 -2.34 7.45
C VAL A 87 -1.64 -1.50 7.97
N GLU A 88 -1.91 -0.22 8.21
CA GLU A 88 -0.94 0.71 8.80
C GLU A 88 -0.98 0.60 10.32
N LEU A 89 0.19 0.42 10.92
CA LEU A 89 0.39 0.33 12.36
C LEU A 89 1.62 1.13 12.80
N GLY A 90 1.44 1.95 13.83
CA GLY A 90 2.54 2.49 14.62
C GLY A 90 2.89 1.59 15.77
N ASP A 91 4.07 1.82 16.36
CA ASP A 91 4.50 1.14 17.58
C ASP A 91 4.35 2.04 18.80
N THR A 92 4.30 1.45 19.98
CA THR A 92 4.23 2.14 21.26
C THR A 92 5.37 1.70 22.17
N TYR A 93 5.66 2.52 23.17
CA TYR A 93 6.66 2.20 24.19
C TYR A 93 5.98 1.71 25.46
N SER A 94 6.50 0.65 26.05
CA SER A 94 6.16 0.25 27.42
C SER A 94 6.51 1.38 28.40
N GLY A 95 5.67 1.61 29.41
CA GLY A 95 5.82 2.69 30.38
C GLY A 95 5.26 4.04 29.92
N SER A 96 4.81 4.18 28.67
CA SER A 96 4.23 5.41 28.14
C SER A 96 2.74 5.50 28.48
N GLY A 97 2.28 6.61 29.07
CA GLY A 97 0.87 6.84 29.38
C GLY A 97 0.24 5.86 30.39
N GLY A 98 1.05 5.18 31.20
CA GLY A 98 0.58 4.17 32.15
C GLY A 98 0.52 2.74 31.57
N ALA A 99 0.86 2.54 30.29
CA ALA A 99 0.96 1.24 29.65
C ALA A 99 2.22 0.51 30.15
N GLY A 100 2.07 -0.67 30.78
CA GLY A 100 3.19 -1.45 31.30
C GLY A 100 2.74 -2.50 32.31
N GLY A 101 3.67 -3.28 32.84
CA GLY A 101 3.42 -4.34 33.80
C GLY A 101 3.53 -5.73 33.19
N ASP A 102 2.83 -6.70 33.80
CA ASP A 102 2.84 -8.08 33.30
C ASP A 102 2.36 -8.18 31.85
N GLY A 103 3.07 -8.95 31.04
CA GLY A 103 2.76 -9.12 29.62
C GLY A 103 3.29 -7.98 28.70
N TRP A 104 3.93 -6.96 29.26
CA TRP A 104 4.60 -5.89 28.52
C TRP A 104 6.11 -6.11 28.48
N PRO A 105 6.83 -5.58 27.46
CA PRO A 105 8.29 -5.55 27.50
C PRO A 105 8.79 -4.62 28.64
N LEU A 106 10.08 -4.64 28.90
CA LEU A 106 10.68 -3.74 29.87
C LEU A 106 10.32 -2.27 29.58
N ASP A 107 10.21 -1.48 30.64
CA ASP A 107 9.97 -0.03 30.54
C ASP A 107 10.90 0.63 29.52
N LYS A 108 10.38 1.58 28.74
CA LYS A 108 11.05 2.27 27.62
C LYS A 108 11.37 1.41 26.40
N SER A 109 10.99 0.14 26.35
CA SER A 109 11.13 -0.67 25.16
C SER A 109 9.99 -0.44 24.18
N LEU A 110 10.28 -0.54 22.88
CA LEU A 110 9.24 -0.70 21.85
C LEU A 110 8.51 -2.03 22.06
N CYS A 111 7.20 -2.04 21.84
CA CYS A 111 6.39 -3.26 21.93
C CYS A 111 6.52 -4.14 20.69
N GLY A 112 6.97 -3.58 19.56
CA GLY A 112 7.15 -4.33 18.31
C GLY A 112 5.84 -4.65 17.58
N ILE A 113 4.75 -3.94 17.85
CA ILE A 113 3.40 -4.24 17.35
C ILE A 113 3.35 -4.45 15.84
N PRO A 114 3.89 -3.57 14.97
CA PRO A 114 3.80 -3.77 13.52
C PRO A 114 4.46 -5.04 13.03
N THR A 115 5.61 -5.39 13.63
CA THR A 115 6.37 -6.58 13.26
C THR A 115 5.75 -7.84 13.84
N LEU A 116 5.28 -7.81 15.08
CA LEU A 116 4.56 -8.92 15.72
C LEU A 116 3.29 -9.26 14.94
N TYR A 117 2.51 -8.27 14.53
CA TYR A 117 1.32 -8.49 13.72
C TYR A 117 1.67 -9.14 12.37
N ALA A 118 2.62 -8.56 11.62
CA ALA A 118 3.02 -9.09 10.32
C ALA A 118 3.51 -10.54 10.40
N TRP A 119 4.36 -10.86 11.37
CA TRP A 119 4.87 -12.22 11.54
C TRP A 119 3.85 -13.18 12.14
N SER A 120 2.95 -12.71 13.01
CA SER A 120 1.81 -13.51 13.48
C SER A 120 0.93 -13.98 12.32
N LEU A 121 0.68 -13.11 11.34
CA LEU A 121 -0.01 -13.49 10.11
C LEU A 121 0.78 -14.52 9.29
N ALA A 122 2.08 -14.31 9.12
CA ALA A 122 2.92 -15.21 8.33
C ALA A 122 2.98 -16.63 8.94
N TYR A 123 3.08 -16.72 10.26
CA TYR A 123 3.19 -17.98 10.97
C TYR A 123 1.84 -18.57 11.41
N GLY A 124 0.74 -17.81 11.34
CA GLY A 124 -0.61 -18.23 11.69
C GLY A 124 -0.81 -18.47 13.18
N ARG A 125 -0.16 -17.67 14.01
CA ARG A 125 -0.25 -17.72 15.47
C ARG A 125 0.10 -16.37 16.10
N ASN A 126 -0.44 -16.04 17.25
CA ASN A 126 0.07 -14.96 18.06
C ASN A 126 1.49 -15.34 18.54
N LEU A 127 2.50 -14.55 18.16
CA LEU A 127 3.91 -14.87 18.48
C LEU A 127 4.27 -14.64 19.96
N LEU A 128 3.46 -13.87 20.69
CA LEU A 128 3.69 -13.62 22.13
C LEU A 128 3.15 -14.77 23.01
N THR A 129 2.03 -15.37 22.60
CA THR A 129 1.37 -16.42 23.38
C THR A 129 1.56 -17.81 22.79
N GLY A 130 1.88 -17.91 21.50
CA GLY A 130 1.89 -19.17 20.76
C GLY A 130 0.50 -19.66 20.33
N ALA A 131 -0.58 -18.97 20.73
CA ALA A 131 -1.95 -19.35 20.39
C ALA A 131 -2.20 -19.32 18.88
N PRO A 132 -2.94 -20.30 18.31
CA PRO A 132 -3.29 -20.31 16.90
C PRO A 132 -4.07 -19.04 16.50
N SER A 133 -3.75 -18.47 15.34
CA SER A 133 -4.48 -17.32 14.80
C SER A 133 -5.81 -17.76 14.19
N PRO A 134 -6.94 -17.11 14.52
CA PRO A 134 -8.21 -17.36 13.84
C PRO A 134 -8.17 -17.00 12.36
N ALA A 135 -7.29 -16.07 11.96
CA ALA A 135 -7.09 -15.70 10.56
C ALA A 135 -6.31 -16.78 9.75
N GLY A 136 -5.69 -17.75 10.43
CA GLY A 136 -4.81 -18.71 9.80
C GLY A 136 -3.50 -18.07 9.30
N LYS A 137 -2.89 -18.67 8.27
CA LYS A 137 -1.64 -18.18 7.67
C LYS A 137 -1.91 -17.28 6.47
N TRP A 138 -1.17 -16.18 6.41
CA TRP A 138 -1.21 -15.24 5.29
C TRP A 138 0.16 -15.09 4.63
N ARG A 139 0.16 -14.73 3.37
CA ARG A 139 1.38 -14.33 2.66
C ARG A 139 1.65 -12.86 2.89
N VAL A 140 2.50 -12.54 3.85
CA VAL A 140 3.01 -11.18 4.04
C VAL A 140 3.95 -10.86 2.87
N ARG A 141 3.53 -9.94 2.02
CA ARG A 141 4.24 -9.60 0.77
C ARG A 141 5.25 -8.49 0.98
N ASN A 142 4.91 -7.52 1.83
CA ASN A 142 5.78 -6.42 2.21
C ASN A 142 5.45 -5.93 3.62
N LEU A 143 6.43 -5.41 4.30
CA LEU A 143 6.31 -4.53 5.44
C LEU A 143 6.90 -3.19 4.99
N VAL A 144 6.03 -2.27 4.55
CA VAL A 144 6.45 -0.99 3.98
C VAL A 144 6.62 0.03 5.09
N ALA A 145 7.76 0.69 5.15
CA ALA A 145 7.99 1.78 6.10
C ALA A 145 7.40 3.10 5.55
N TRP A 146 6.42 3.67 6.24
CA TRP A 146 6.02 5.05 6.03
C TRP A 146 6.93 5.96 6.84
N VAL A 147 7.77 6.72 6.14
CA VAL A 147 8.72 7.68 6.71
C VAL A 147 8.12 9.07 6.70
N ARG A 148 8.04 9.68 7.86
CA ARG A 148 7.53 11.05 8.05
C ARG A 148 8.71 12.02 8.17
N PRO A 149 9.01 12.85 7.15
CA PRO A 149 10.13 13.81 7.23
C PRO A 149 9.87 14.92 8.26
N ASN A 150 8.61 15.15 8.64
CA ASN A 150 8.16 16.13 9.61
C ASN A 150 7.40 15.50 10.80
N PRO A 151 8.02 14.58 11.58
CA PRO A 151 7.35 13.93 12.68
C PRO A 151 7.05 14.92 13.81
N ALA A 152 6.05 14.60 14.64
CA ALA A 152 5.70 15.42 15.80
C ALA A 152 6.92 15.67 16.70
N VAL A 153 7.03 16.90 17.21
CA VAL A 153 8.10 17.31 18.13
C VAL A 153 7.68 16.96 19.56
N GLY A 154 8.53 16.22 20.26
CA GLY A 154 8.34 15.89 21.68
C GLY A 154 9.68 15.95 22.41
N ALA A 155 9.64 15.99 23.74
CA ALA A 155 10.82 15.87 24.56
C ALA A 155 11.42 14.46 24.42
N LEU A 156 12.65 14.38 23.94
CA LEU A 156 13.38 13.13 23.75
C LEU A 156 14.72 13.23 24.48
N GLY A 157 14.95 12.32 25.45
CA GLY A 157 16.18 12.33 26.23
C GLY A 157 17.20 11.29 25.77
N ASP A 158 16.74 10.10 25.46
CA ASP A 158 17.59 8.91 25.29
C ASP A 158 17.26 8.04 24.07
N LYS A 159 16.53 8.58 23.09
CA LYS A 159 16.14 7.85 21.89
C LYS A 159 16.07 8.75 20.66
N PHE A 160 16.21 8.16 19.49
CA PHE A 160 15.95 8.86 18.23
C PHE A 160 14.44 9.16 18.10
N ARG A 161 14.13 10.25 17.40
CA ARG A 161 12.74 10.67 17.18
C ARG A 161 12.00 9.62 16.32
N PRO A 162 10.89 9.04 16.83
CA PRO A 162 10.06 8.14 16.03
C PRO A 162 9.47 8.87 14.83
N ALA A 163 9.84 8.45 13.65
CA ALA A 163 9.42 9.06 12.38
C ALA A 163 8.79 8.05 11.42
N THR A 164 8.61 6.81 11.87
CA THR A 164 8.12 5.73 11.03
C THR A 164 6.90 5.04 11.63
N SER A 165 6.03 4.55 10.76
CA SER A 165 5.07 3.48 11.01
C SER A 165 5.14 2.50 9.84
N PHE A 166 4.42 1.39 9.92
CA PHE A 166 4.58 0.32 8.95
C PHE A 166 3.24 -0.12 8.37
N LEU A 167 3.21 -0.35 7.06
CA LEU A 167 2.08 -0.93 6.37
C LEU A 167 2.36 -2.40 6.11
N THR A 168 1.59 -3.28 6.76
CA THR A 168 1.59 -4.70 6.49
C THR A 168 0.76 -4.99 5.26
N ILE A 169 1.40 -5.43 4.17
CA ILE A 169 0.73 -5.83 2.94
C ILE A 169 0.69 -7.34 2.88
N ALA A 170 -0.52 -7.92 2.94
CA ALA A 170 -0.67 -9.36 2.94
C ALA A 170 -1.86 -9.82 2.09
N CYS A 171 -1.86 -11.10 1.71
CA CYS A 171 -2.94 -11.76 0.97
C CYS A 171 -3.00 -13.24 1.28
N ARG A 172 -4.16 -13.89 1.02
CA ARG A 172 -4.32 -15.34 1.19
C ARG A 172 -3.87 -16.10 -0.05
N ALA A 173 -4.27 -15.63 -1.24
CA ALA A 173 -3.94 -16.29 -2.50
C ALA A 173 -2.47 -16.11 -2.87
N ARG A 174 -1.93 -17.10 -3.61
CA ARG A 174 -0.61 -16.99 -4.24
C ARG A 174 -0.63 -15.92 -5.32
N ASP A 175 -1.66 -15.92 -6.14
CA ASP A 175 -1.84 -15.07 -7.31
C ASP A 175 -2.95 -14.04 -7.03
N ARG A 176 -2.57 -13.00 -6.28
CA ARG A 176 -3.44 -11.87 -5.97
C ARG A 176 -3.57 -10.91 -7.15
N TYR A 177 -4.55 -10.02 -7.10
CA TYR A 177 -4.54 -8.86 -7.99
C TYR A 177 -3.43 -7.89 -7.58
N PHE A 178 -2.59 -7.50 -8.54
CA PHE A 178 -1.57 -6.48 -8.35
C PHE A 178 -1.18 -5.84 -9.69
N ASP A 179 -1.53 -4.56 -9.88
CA ASP A 179 -1.18 -3.76 -11.06
C ASP A 179 0.08 -2.94 -10.76
N LEU A 180 1.25 -3.55 -10.94
CA LEU A 180 2.53 -2.88 -10.69
C LEU A 180 2.74 -1.67 -11.62
N ASP A 181 2.24 -1.73 -12.87
CA ASP A 181 2.43 -0.65 -13.84
C ASP A 181 1.67 0.63 -13.46
N ALA A 182 0.61 0.53 -12.65
CA ALA A 182 -0.11 1.69 -12.13
C ALA A 182 0.71 2.54 -11.14
N VAL A 183 1.70 1.93 -10.48
CA VAL A 183 2.43 2.56 -9.37
C VAL A 183 3.93 2.68 -9.58
N ARG A 184 4.42 2.35 -10.78
CA ARG A 184 5.85 2.50 -11.09
C ARG A 184 6.29 3.95 -10.99
N THR A 185 7.50 4.14 -10.51
CA THR A 185 8.17 5.45 -10.51
C THR A 185 9.02 5.60 -11.77
N PRO A 186 9.08 6.80 -12.39
CA PRO A 186 9.92 7.02 -13.55
C PRO A 186 11.37 6.58 -13.31
N ALA A 187 11.99 5.96 -14.30
CA ALA A 187 13.42 5.71 -14.25
C ALA A 187 14.19 7.03 -14.38
N ASN A 188 15.22 7.24 -13.56
CA ASN A 188 16.08 8.40 -13.73
C ASN A 188 16.74 8.37 -15.12
N GLU A 189 16.82 9.52 -15.78
CA GLU A 189 17.47 9.68 -17.10
C GLU A 189 18.88 9.06 -17.14
N ALA A 190 19.64 9.22 -16.04
CA ALA A 190 20.97 8.63 -15.89
C ALA A 190 20.98 7.09 -15.96
N ASN A 191 19.88 6.42 -15.64
CA ASN A 191 19.75 4.96 -15.64
C ASN A 191 19.14 4.42 -16.96
N LYS A 192 18.76 5.29 -17.89
CA LYS A 192 18.29 4.92 -19.23
C LYS A 192 19.44 4.55 -20.16
N ARG A 193 20.69 4.81 -19.77
CA ARG A 193 21.87 4.44 -20.56
C ARG A 193 22.15 2.95 -20.42
N PRO A 194 22.33 2.21 -21.54
CA PRO A 194 22.84 0.85 -21.47
C PRO A 194 24.24 0.90 -20.81
N SER A 195 24.36 0.38 -19.61
CA SER A 195 25.68 0.20 -19.00
C SER A 195 26.38 -0.93 -19.75
N VAL A 196 27.28 -0.60 -20.66
CA VAL A 196 28.22 -1.54 -21.21
C VAL A 196 29.31 -1.76 -20.17
N ASN A 197 28.94 -2.27 -19.01
CA ASN A 197 29.94 -2.79 -18.08
C ASN A 197 30.27 -4.21 -18.53
N LYS A 198 31.29 -4.31 -19.38
CA LYS A 198 32.16 -5.49 -19.45
C LYS A 198 32.84 -5.63 -18.10
N ARG A 199 32.14 -6.11 -17.09
CA ARG A 199 32.81 -6.73 -15.95
C ARG A 199 33.11 -8.14 -16.39
N GLU A 200 34.37 -8.39 -16.73
CA GLU A 200 34.95 -9.73 -16.76
C GLU A 200 34.56 -10.40 -15.44
N GLY A 201 33.95 -11.59 -15.54
CA GLY A 201 33.37 -12.28 -14.40
C GLY A 201 34.38 -12.45 -13.29
N ILE A 202 34.04 -12.03 -12.10
CA ILE A 202 34.70 -12.47 -10.87
C ILE A 202 34.33 -13.94 -10.71
N PRO A 203 35.29 -14.89 -10.76
CA PRO A 203 34.99 -16.30 -10.56
C PRO A 203 34.40 -16.50 -9.16
N GLY A 204 33.21 -17.11 -9.07
CA GLY A 204 32.60 -17.50 -7.82
C GLY A 204 31.29 -16.82 -7.41
N ARG A 205 30.71 -15.92 -8.22
CA ARG A 205 29.32 -15.40 -8.00
C ARG A 205 28.38 -15.85 -9.11
N ALA A 206 27.83 -17.04 -8.95
CA ALA A 206 26.87 -17.67 -9.90
C ALA A 206 25.43 -17.08 -9.83
N ASP A 207 25.14 -16.15 -8.93
CA ASP A 207 23.83 -15.67 -8.56
C ASP A 207 23.58 -14.17 -8.86
N GLN A 208 24.41 -13.55 -9.69
CA GLN A 208 24.06 -12.25 -10.24
C GLN A 208 22.94 -12.44 -11.26
N VAL A 209 21.74 -11.93 -10.92
CA VAL A 209 20.62 -11.82 -11.85
C VAL A 209 21.10 -11.11 -13.11
N ILE A 210 21.38 -11.90 -14.14
CA ILE A 210 21.75 -11.38 -15.46
C ILE A 210 20.46 -10.77 -16.02
N ALA A 211 20.45 -9.45 -16.24
CA ALA A 211 19.32 -8.78 -16.87
C ALA A 211 18.96 -9.49 -18.17
N PRO A 212 17.68 -9.78 -18.45
CA PRO A 212 17.27 -10.47 -19.65
C PRO A 212 17.71 -9.69 -20.90
N LEU A 213 18.01 -10.43 -21.97
CA LEU A 213 18.30 -9.84 -23.28
C LEU A 213 16.98 -9.42 -23.92
N GLY A 214 16.92 -8.21 -24.47
CA GLY A 214 15.86 -7.78 -25.36
C GLY A 214 15.89 -8.53 -26.70
N PRO A 215 14.86 -8.37 -27.55
CA PRO A 215 14.80 -9.01 -28.88
C PRO A 215 15.97 -8.64 -29.77
N ASP A 216 16.67 -7.55 -29.51
CA ASP A 216 17.86 -7.03 -30.21
C ASP A 216 19.18 -7.56 -29.64
N GLY A 217 19.15 -8.48 -28.68
CA GLY A 217 20.33 -9.00 -28.02
C GLY A 217 20.99 -8.04 -27.01
N GLN A 218 20.41 -6.85 -26.76
CA GLN A 218 20.89 -5.92 -25.76
C GLN A 218 20.25 -6.20 -24.38
N ARG A 219 20.99 -5.99 -23.32
CA ARG A 219 20.46 -6.18 -21.94
C ARG A 219 19.49 -5.06 -21.59
N ILE A 220 18.27 -5.43 -21.20
CA ILE A 220 17.27 -4.50 -20.68
C ILE A 220 17.67 -4.14 -19.25
N ILE A 221 18.25 -2.96 -19.04
CA ILE A 221 18.73 -2.49 -17.73
C ILE A 221 17.62 -1.82 -16.93
N SER A 222 16.57 -1.32 -17.58
CA SER A 222 15.43 -0.71 -16.92
C SER A 222 14.13 -1.06 -17.62
N HIS A 223 13.07 -1.30 -16.83
CA HIS A 223 11.74 -1.51 -17.38
C HIS A 223 11.23 -0.19 -18.01
N PRO A 224 10.64 -0.22 -19.24
CA PRO A 224 10.21 1.01 -19.92
C PRO A 224 9.19 1.85 -19.13
N ALA A 225 8.32 1.20 -18.34
CA ALA A 225 7.37 1.90 -17.48
C ALA A 225 7.98 2.40 -16.16
N GLY A 226 9.30 2.29 -15.97
CA GLY A 226 9.95 2.72 -14.73
C GLY A 226 10.20 1.61 -13.72
N LYS A 227 10.58 1.99 -12.51
CA LYS A 227 10.96 1.08 -11.42
C LYS A 227 9.76 0.73 -10.55
N PRO A 228 9.72 -0.49 -9.95
CA PRO A 228 8.83 -0.76 -8.84
C PRO A 228 9.04 0.27 -7.71
N PRO A 229 7.99 0.70 -7.01
CA PRO A 229 8.15 1.51 -5.81
C PRO A 229 9.02 0.77 -4.78
N LEU A 230 9.79 1.51 -4.02
CA LEU A 230 10.52 0.95 -2.88
C LEU A 230 9.55 0.58 -1.75
N ASP A 231 10.00 -0.24 -0.81
CA ASP A 231 9.26 -0.62 0.39
C ASP A 231 9.43 0.36 1.55
N TRP A 232 9.85 1.59 1.25
CA TRP A 232 9.79 2.73 2.14
C TRP A 232 9.22 3.94 1.39
N TRP A 233 8.28 4.65 2.03
CA TRP A 233 7.58 5.78 1.43
C TRP A 233 7.77 7.01 2.29
N GLU A 234 8.41 8.03 1.75
CA GLU A 234 8.52 9.33 2.38
C GLU A 234 7.29 10.17 2.03
N ILE A 235 6.40 10.34 3.01
CA ILE A 235 5.17 11.09 2.87
C ILE A 235 5.04 11.98 4.11
N PRO A 236 5.03 13.31 3.95
CA PRO A 236 4.90 14.23 5.08
C PRO A 236 3.52 14.10 5.73
N VAL A 237 3.49 14.26 7.05
CA VAL A 237 2.23 14.43 7.78
C VAL A 237 1.68 15.82 7.43
N ARG A 238 0.42 15.88 7.05
CA ARG A 238 -0.31 17.13 6.86
C ARG A 238 -1.18 17.38 8.08
N GLY A 239 -1.11 18.59 8.66
CA GLY A 239 -2.05 18.97 9.72
C GLY A 239 -3.48 18.96 9.16
N TYR A 240 -4.36 18.22 9.81
CA TYR A 240 -5.79 18.31 9.54
C TYR A 240 -6.34 19.51 10.30
N GLN A 241 -7.05 20.41 9.62
CA GLN A 241 -7.58 21.64 10.23
C GLN A 241 -8.90 21.44 11.00
N GLY A 242 -9.41 20.19 11.06
CA GLY A 242 -10.62 19.82 11.79
C GLY A 242 -10.34 19.25 13.18
N ALA A 243 -11.39 18.94 13.92
CA ALA A 243 -11.35 18.42 15.29
C ALA A 243 -10.83 16.98 15.44
N HIS A 244 -10.24 16.38 14.38
CA HIS A 244 -9.76 14.99 14.39
C HIS A 244 -8.23 14.92 14.33
N TYR A 245 -7.61 14.18 15.29
CA TYR A 245 -6.15 14.20 15.52
C TYR A 245 -5.34 13.09 14.83
N ALA A 246 -5.96 12.15 14.12
CA ALA A 246 -5.27 10.95 13.62
C ALA A 246 -5.56 10.63 12.15
N VAL A 247 -5.51 11.64 11.29
CA VAL A 247 -5.76 11.44 9.85
C VAL A 247 -4.43 11.25 9.12
N TYR A 248 -4.24 10.08 8.49
CA TYR A 248 -3.11 9.91 7.59
C TYR A 248 -3.33 10.67 6.27
N PRO A 249 -2.23 11.04 5.57
CA PRO A 249 -2.33 11.79 4.32
C PRO A 249 -2.96 10.94 3.20
N PRO A 250 -3.80 11.52 2.33
CA PRO A 250 -4.41 10.80 1.20
C PRO A 250 -3.40 10.07 0.32
N GLU A 251 -2.19 10.61 0.19
CA GLU A 251 -1.10 10.03 -0.61
C GLU A 251 -0.70 8.63 -0.15
N LEU A 252 -0.93 8.29 1.13
CA LEU A 252 -0.66 6.96 1.67
C LEU A 252 -1.59 5.90 1.07
N CYS A 253 -2.84 6.28 0.72
CA CYS A 253 -3.84 5.37 0.17
C CYS A 253 -3.69 5.14 -1.34
N VAL A 254 -3.11 6.09 -2.08
CA VAL A 254 -3.09 6.06 -3.55
C VAL A 254 -2.43 4.81 -4.09
N ARG A 255 -1.20 4.51 -3.65
CA ARG A 255 -0.46 3.33 -4.14
C ARG A 255 -1.14 2.01 -3.83
N PRO A 256 -1.61 1.73 -2.61
CA PRO A 256 -2.38 0.52 -2.31
C PRO A 256 -3.64 0.39 -3.17
N ILE A 257 -4.42 1.45 -3.31
CA ILE A 257 -5.68 1.43 -4.07
C ILE A 257 -5.40 1.18 -5.56
N GLU A 258 -4.46 1.90 -6.15
CA GLU A 258 -4.15 1.73 -7.58
C GLU A 258 -3.53 0.38 -7.91
N ALA A 259 -2.64 -0.14 -7.05
CA ALA A 259 -1.96 -1.40 -7.29
C ALA A 259 -2.79 -2.63 -6.92
N MET A 260 -3.56 -2.57 -5.82
CA MET A 260 -4.16 -3.76 -5.20
C MET A 260 -5.67 -3.84 -5.29
N CYS A 261 -6.37 -2.73 -5.64
CA CYS A 261 -7.81 -2.76 -5.89
C CYS A 261 -8.08 -2.68 -7.40
N PRO A 262 -8.71 -3.69 -8.01
CA PRO A 262 -9.00 -3.67 -9.45
C PRO A 262 -9.89 -2.48 -9.81
N ARG A 263 -9.80 -2.01 -11.06
CA ARG A 263 -10.71 -0.96 -11.54
C ARG A 263 -12.14 -1.47 -11.64
N ARG A 264 -12.29 -2.74 -12.04
CA ARG A 264 -13.58 -3.41 -12.15
C ARG A 264 -13.43 -4.90 -11.93
N VAL A 265 -14.47 -5.51 -11.41
CA VAL A 265 -14.58 -6.96 -11.16
C VAL A 265 -15.86 -7.46 -11.81
N CYS A 266 -15.79 -8.60 -12.49
CA CYS A 266 -16.96 -9.22 -13.08
C CYS A 266 -17.94 -9.67 -12.00
N THR A 267 -19.20 -9.26 -12.10
CA THR A 267 -20.23 -9.64 -11.13
C THR A 267 -20.70 -11.08 -11.29
N THR A 268 -20.42 -11.71 -12.43
CA THR A 268 -20.81 -13.10 -12.71
C THR A 268 -19.77 -14.12 -12.23
N CYS A 269 -18.48 -13.89 -12.50
CA CYS A 269 -17.42 -14.86 -12.17
C CYS A 269 -16.41 -14.38 -11.13
N GLY A 270 -16.49 -13.14 -10.67
CA GLY A 270 -15.57 -12.56 -9.69
C GLY A 270 -14.17 -12.26 -10.24
N GLU A 271 -13.91 -12.43 -11.54
CA GLU A 271 -12.58 -12.18 -12.11
C GLU A 271 -12.30 -10.68 -12.19
N PRO A 272 -11.14 -10.21 -11.66
CA PRO A 272 -10.74 -8.82 -11.78
C PRO A 272 -10.22 -8.53 -13.19
N SER A 273 -10.61 -7.40 -13.75
CA SER A 273 -10.06 -6.91 -15.02
C SER A 273 -8.61 -6.48 -14.84
N ARG A 274 -7.69 -7.10 -15.58
CA ARG A 274 -6.25 -6.91 -15.51
C ARG A 274 -5.75 -6.04 -16.66
N ARG A 275 -4.72 -5.24 -16.42
CA ARG A 275 -4.08 -4.42 -17.46
C ARG A 275 -3.47 -5.30 -18.52
N ILE A 276 -3.76 -4.98 -19.79
CA ILE A 276 -3.07 -5.51 -20.97
C ILE A 276 -2.12 -4.42 -21.45
N ALA A 277 -0.83 -4.70 -21.45
CA ALA A 277 0.18 -3.72 -21.83
C ALA A 277 1.24 -4.38 -22.72
N GLU A 278 1.71 -3.64 -23.70
CA GLU A 278 2.77 -4.02 -24.62
C GLU A 278 3.98 -3.11 -24.45
N THR A 279 5.16 -3.67 -24.66
CA THR A 279 6.40 -2.90 -24.72
C THR A 279 6.74 -2.69 -26.19
N THR A 280 6.62 -1.47 -26.68
CA THR A 280 7.01 -1.08 -28.03
C THR A 280 8.46 -0.63 -28.04
N ASN A 281 9.25 -1.12 -28.98
CA ASN A 281 10.58 -0.57 -29.25
C ASN A 281 10.39 0.69 -30.10
N ALA A 282 10.56 1.88 -29.55
CA ALA A 282 10.66 3.08 -30.34
C ALA A 282 11.91 2.96 -31.21
N VAL A 283 11.75 2.78 -32.50
CA VAL A 283 12.85 2.80 -33.48
C VAL A 283 13.36 4.24 -33.53
N GLY A 284 14.37 4.55 -32.73
CA GLY A 284 15.13 5.78 -32.88
C GLY A 284 15.76 5.76 -34.26
N LYS A 285 15.48 6.77 -35.10
CA LYS A 285 16.20 6.97 -36.36
C LYS A 285 17.68 7.01 -36.04
N ALA A 286 18.42 5.98 -36.44
CA ALA A 286 19.87 5.96 -36.38
C ALA A 286 20.39 7.02 -37.36
N THR A 287 20.64 8.22 -36.87
CA THR A 287 21.40 9.21 -37.61
C THR A 287 22.88 8.99 -37.29
N GLY A 288 23.62 8.43 -38.27
CA GLY A 288 25.09 8.47 -38.30
C GLY A 288 25.80 7.17 -37.95
N ARG A 289 25.89 6.27 -38.91
CA ARG A 289 27.01 5.31 -38.98
C ARG A 289 28.30 6.08 -39.06
N ARG A 290 29.09 6.11 -37.99
CA ARG A 290 30.54 6.33 -38.17
C ARG A 290 31.19 5.00 -38.46
N ALA A 291 31.68 4.85 -39.70
CA ALA A 291 32.58 3.79 -40.08
C ALA A 291 33.86 3.92 -39.22
N TRP A 292 34.22 2.83 -38.54
CA TRP A 292 35.55 2.67 -37.98
C TRP A 292 36.51 2.54 -39.15
N ARG A 293 37.39 3.53 -39.34
CA ARG A 293 38.57 3.36 -40.18
C ARG A 293 39.56 2.52 -39.39
N GLU A 294 39.81 1.32 -39.88
CA GLU A 294 41.04 0.61 -39.59
C GLU A 294 42.21 1.42 -40.16
N ASN A 295 43.01 1.95 -39.29
CA ASN A 295 44.39 2.25 -39.64
C ASN A 295 45.27 1.82 -38.46
N GLY A 296 45.97 0.73 -38.69
CA GLY A 296 47.10 0.35 -37.86
C GLY A 296 48.25 1.34 -37.98
N THR A 297 49.08 1.26 -37.03
CA THR A 297 50.51 1.51 -36.86
C THR A 297 50.81 2.52 -35.75
N ASP A 298 51.52 1.99 -34.82
CA ASP A 298 52.63 2.48 -34.03
C ASP A 298 52.87 3.99 -33.87
N GLY A 299 52.96 4.44 -32.64
CA GLY A 299 53.59 5.72 -32.37
C GLY A 299 53.16 6.38 -31.08
N VAL A 300 54.03 6.34 -30.11
CA VAL A 300 54.05 7.17 -28.91
C VAL A 300 53.99 8.66 -29.30
N GLY A 301 53.07 9.40 -28.70
CA GLY A 301 53.05 10.87 -28.86
C GLY A 301 51.94 11.53 -28.07
N ALA A 302 52.33 12.20 -27.01
CA ALA A 302 51.50 13.09 -26.23
C ALA A 302 51.05 14.30 -27.05
N GLY A 303 49.80 14.76 -26.88
CA GLY A 303 49.37 16.05 -27.42
C GLY A 303 47.86 16.28 -27.49
N HIS A 304 47.41 17.01 -26.62
CA HIS A 304 46.19 17.76 -26.37
C HIS A 304 45.40 18.22 -27.58
N SER A 305 44.16 18.13 -27.39
CA SER A 305 42.98 18.98 -27.70
C SER A 305 41.84 18.12 -28.16
N GLY A 306 41.11 17.64 -27.18
CA GLY A 306 39.87 16.92 -27.43
C GLY A 306 38.75 17.91 -27.69
N GLU A 307 38.31 18.05 -28.92
CA GLU A 307 36.96 18.52 -29.22
C GLU A 307 35.96 17.61 -28.51
N ILE A 308 35.17 18.18 -27.62
CA ILE A 308 34.03 17.50 -26.99
C ILE A 308 32.97 17.33 -28.05
N VAL A 309 33.03 16.22 -28.77
CA VAL A 309 31.91 15.82 -29.62
C VAL A 309 30.78 15.34 -28.70
N GLU A 310 29.76 16.15 -28.55
CA GLU A 310 28.51 15.74 -27.95
C GLU A 310 28.02 14.45 -28.61
N LYS A 311 28.21 13.33 -27.94
CA LYS A 311 27.59 12.06 -28.32
C LYS A 311 26.12 12.12 -27.93
N VAL A 312 25.28 12.64 -28.79
CA VAL A 312 23.84 12.39 -28.73
C VAL A 312 23.63 10.95 -29.14
N SER A 313 23.72 10.03 -28.20
CA SER A 313 23.29 8.66 -28.40
C SER A 313 21.79 8.61 -28.12
N SER A 314 20.98 8.74 -29.14
CA SER A 314 19.57 8.33 -29.09
C SER A 314 19.50 6.80 -29.04
N ALA A 315 19.70 6.21 -27.85
CA ALA A 315 19.33 4.82 -27.65
C ALA A 315 17.82 4.70 -27.85
N PRO A 316 17.33 3.64 -28.54
CA PRO A 316 15.90 3.43 -28.70
C PRO A 316 15.26 3.33 -27.30
N THR A 317 14.36 4.23 -27.00
CA THR A 317 13.61 4.24 -25.75
C THR A 317 12.46 3.26 -25.94
N ALA A 318 12.52 2.12 -25.25
CA ALA A 318 11.36 1.24 -25.17
C ALA A 318 10.26 1.97 -24.37
N GLU A 319 9.03 1.93 -24.89
CA GLU A 319 7.86 2.49 -24.23
C GLU A 319 6.89 1.36 -23.88
N ARG A 320 6.30 1.42 -22.68
CA ARG A 320 5.27 0.49 -22.27
C ARG A 320 3.91 1.18 -22.37
N VAL A 321 3.09 0.66 -23.27
CA VAL A 321 1.77 1.24 -23.57
C VAL A 321 0.67 0.30 -23.06
N THR A 322 -0.31 0.85 -22.37
CA THR A 322 -1.52 0.12 -22.00
C THR A 322 -2.43 0.02 -23.22
N LEU A 323 -2.69 -1.20 -23.68
CA LEU A 323 -3.57 -1.48 -24.81
C LEU A 323 -5.04 -1.59 -24.39
N GLY A 324 -5.29 -1.92 -23.12
CA GLY A 324 -6.63 -2.11 -22.60
C GLY A 324 -6.64 -2.90 -21.30
N TRP A 325 -7.78 -3.53 -21.05
CA TRP A 325 -8.06 -4.30 -19.85
C TRP A 325 -8.70 -5.64 -20.22
N SER A 326 -8.35 -6.70 -19.50
CA SER A 326 -8.91 -8.02 -19.75
C SER A 326 -10.42 -8.03 -19.55
N ASP A 327 -11.10 -8.85 -20.35
CA ASP A 327 -12.53 -9.10 -20.30
C ASP A 327 -12.77 -10.62 -20.27
N CYS A 328 -13.64 -11.06 -19.36
CA CYS A 328 -14.02 -12.47 -19.24
C CYS A 328 -15.22 -12.86 -20.12
N GLY A 329 -15.76 -11.92 -20.89
CA GLY A 329 -16.87 -12.15 -21.84
C GLY A 329 -18.28 -12.12 -21.21
N HIS A 330 -18.45 -11.91 -19.92
CA HIS A 330 -19.78 -11.85 -19.27
C HIS A 330 -20.47 -10.49 -19.44
N GLY A 331 -19.71 -9.41 -19.71
CA GLY A 331 -20.25 -8.07 -19.95
C GLY A 331 -20.80 -7.36 -18.71
N THR A 332 -20.74 -7.95 -17.52
CA THR A 332 -21.27 -7.40 -16.26
C THR A 332 -20.15 -7.08 -15.29
N TRP A 333 -20.07 -5.82 -14.86
CA TRP A 333 -18.94 -5.33 -14.07
C TRP A 333 -19.42 -4.46 -12.92
N ARG A 334 -18.75 -4.58 -11.76
CA ARG A 334 -18.79 -3.62 -10.66
C ARG A 334 -17.46 -2.90 -10.52
N PRO A 335 -17.39 -1.68 -9.96
CA PRO A 335 -16.14 -1.10 -9.49
C PRO A 335 -15.44 -2.02 -8.50
N GLY A 336 -14.09 -1.96 -8.45
CA GLY A 336 -13.36 -2.55 -7.34
C GLY A 336 -13.80 -1.91 -6.03
N HIS A 337 -13.78 -2.67 -4.93
CA HIS A 337 -14.33 -2.27 -3.64
C HIS A 337 -13.25 -2.23 -2.56
N VAL A 338 -13.11 -1.07 -1.91
CA VAL A 338 -12.17 -0.82 -0.79
C VAL A 338 -12.98 -0.80 0.51
N LEU A 339 -12.50 -1.53 1.51
CA LEU A 339 -13.03 -1.46 2.88
C LEU A 339 -12.01 -0.77 3.79
N ASP A 340 -12.46 0.22 4.54
CA ASP A 340 -11.74 0.80 5.68
C ASP A 340 -12.56 0.59 6.96
N PRO A 341 -12.27 -0.44 7.77
CA PRO A 341 -13.03 -0.72 8.99
C PRO A 341 -12.76 0.25 10.15
N PHE A 342 -11.88 1.23 9.96
CA PHE A 342 -11.58 2.31 10.92
C PHE A 342 -11.50 3.64 10.17
N ALA A 343 -12.59 3.99 9.48
CA ALA A 343 -12.62 5.01 8.44
C ALA A 343 -12.35 6.44 8.93
N GLY A 344 -12.59 6.73 10.22
CA GLY A 344 -12.41 8.06 10.75
C GLY A 344 -13.11 9.10 9.87
N THR A 345 -12.37 10.11 9.45
CA THR A 345 -12.90 11.19 8.59
C THR A 345 -13.05 10.79 7.10
N GLY A 346 -12.98 9.51 6.75
CA GLY A 346 -13.23 9.00 5.41
C GLY A 346 -12.11 9.24 4.39
N THR A 347 -10.84 9.36 4.82
CA THR A 347 -9.72 9.61 3.90
C THR A 347 -9.57 8.51 2.86
N THR A 348 -9.57 7.24 3.27
CA THR A 348 -9.50 6.09 2.36
C THR A 348 -10.66 6.09 1.38
N LEU A 349 -11.87 6.37 1.87
CA LEU A 349 -13.08 6.39 1.05
C LEU A 349 -12.98 7.45 -0.05
N ALA A 350 -12.56 8.66 0.32
CA ALA A 350 -12.41 9.76 -0.63
C ALA A 350 -11.38 9.43 -1.72
N VAL A 351 -10.25 8.83 -1.35
CA VAL A 351 -9.23 8.40 -2.32
C VAL A 351 -9.76 7.28 -3.20
N ALA A 352 -10.45 6.28 -2.64
CA ALA A 352 -11.02 5.19 -3.41
C ALA A 352 -12.02 5.68 -4.47
N VAL A 353 -12.98 6.53 -4.08
CA VAL A 353 -13.96 7.13 -5.00
C VAL A 353 -13.26 7.99 -6.05
N GLY A 354 -12.30 8.84 -5.65
CA GLY A 354 -11.52 9.66 -6.57
C GLY A 354 -10.72 8.86 -7.61
N HIS A 355 -10.36 7.61 -7.28
CA HIS A 355 -9.70 6.68 -8.19
C HIS A 355 -10.66 5.67 -8.87
N GLY A 356 -11.96 5.92 -8.81
CA GLY A 356 -12.96 5.12 -9.52
C GLY A 356 -13.27 3.76 -8.85
N ARG A 357 -13.07 3.62 -7.55
CA ARG A 357 -13.43 2.44 -6.76
C ARG A 357 -14.60 2.75 -5.85
N ALA A 358 -15.47 1.78 -5.63
CA ALA A 358 -16.43 1.84 -4.55
C ALA A 358 -15.74 1.68 -3.20
N ALA A 359 -16.33 2.21 -2.13
CA ALA A 359 -15.76 2.08 -0.80
C ALA A 359 -16.81 1.85 0.28
N THR A 360 -16.42 1.14 1.34
CA THR A 360 -17.18 1.06 2.59
C THR A 360 -16.26 1.45 3.74
N GLY A 361 -16.73 2.35 4.59
CA GLY A 361 -16.07 2.74 5.83
C GLY A 361 -16.89 2.33 7.02
N ILE A 362 -16.22 1.95 8.11
CA ILE A 362 -16.86 1.69 9.40
C ILE A 362 -16.18 2.55 10.45
N ASP A 363 -16.94 3.12 11.36
CA ASP A 363 -16.41 3.81 12.53
C ASP A 363 -17.42 3.77 13.68
N ILE A 364 -16.91 3.61 14.89
CA ILE A 364 -17.73 3.56 16.09
C ILE A 364 -18.25 4.95 16.50
N ASP A 365 -17.54 6.00 16.10
CA ASP A 365 -17.86 7.39 16.44
C ASP A 365 -18.70 8.06 15.33
N ALA A 366 -19.97 8.27 15.60
CA ALA A 366 -20.89 8.91 14.66
C ALA A 366 -20.46 10.32 14.22
N ARG A 367 -19.69 11.04 15.05
CA ARG A 367 -19.17 12.38 14.71
C ARG A 367 -18.26 12.35 13.49
N ASN A 368 -17.57 11.23 13.26
CA ASN A 368 -16.70 11.04 12.11
C ASN A 368 -17.48 10.92 10.79
N ALA A 369 -18.75 10.44 10.86
CA ALA A 369 -19.61 10.35 9.68
C ALA A 369 -19.93 11.74 9.08
N ASP A 370 -20.09 12.75 9.93
CA ASP A 370 -20.34 14.12 9.44
C ASP A 370 -19.10 14.70 8.76
N LEU A 371 -17.92 14.47 9.32
CA LEU A 371 -16.64 14.87 8.69
C LEU A 371 -16.40 14.14 7.36
N ALA A 372 -16.77 12.86 7.29
CA ALA A 372 -16.70 12.10 6.05
C ALA A 372 -17.70 12.64 5.00
N ARG A 373 -18.90 13.06 5.44
CA ARG A 373 -19.92 13.67 4.56
C ARG A 373 -19.46 15.00 4.00
N GLU A 374 -18.80 15.85 4.80
CA GLU A 374 -18.20 17.08 4.32
C GLU A 374 -17.15 16.85 3.23
N ARG A 375 -16.39 15.75 3.35
CA ARG A 375 -15.30 15.40 2.42
C ARG A 375 -15.79 14.78 1.12
N LEU A 376 -16.79 13.91 1.17
CA LEU A 376 -17.27 13.13 0.02
C LEU A 376 -18.56 13.68 -0.60
N GLY A 377 -19.31 14.52 0.11
CA GLY A 377 -20.55 15.11 -0.39
C GLY A 377 -21.56 14.08 -0.86
N MET A 378 -22.07 14.27 -2.07
CA MET A 378 -23.09 13.41 -2.68
C MET A 378 -22.63 11.97 -2.98
N PHE A 379 -21.34 11.69 -2.90
CA PHE A 379 -20.79 10.34 -3.13
C PHE A 379 -20.84 9.46 -1.88
N LEU A 380 -21.28 9.98 -0.72
CA LEU A 380 -21.36 9.25 0.54
C LEU A 380 -22.81 8.99 0.95
N THR A 381 -23.11 7.73 1.22
CA THR A 381 -24.29 7.29 1.98
C THR A 381 -23.87 6.92 3.40
N VAL A 382 -24.57 7.45 4.40
CA VAL A 382 -24.32 7.14 5.82
C VAL A 382 -25.44 6.29 6.34
N ASP A 383 -25.10 5.21 7.02
CA ASP A 383 -26.00 4.28 7.71
C ASP A 383 -25.67 4.33 9.21
N ASP A 384 -26.51 5.00 9.99
CA ASP A 384 -26.42 5.11 11.44
C ASP A 384 -27.71 4.59 12.08
N PRO A 385 -27.74 3.36 12.60
CA PRO A 385 -28.94 2.78 13.19
C PRO A 385 -29.43 3.54 14.44
N ARG A 386 -28.60 4.38 15.03
CA ARG A 386 -28.97 5.21 16.20
C ARG A 386 -29.74 6.47 15.80
N ALA A 387 -29.56 6.97 14.59
CA ALA A 387 -30.27 8.13 14.09
C ALA A 387 -31.76 7.81 13.83
N GLU A 388 -32.09 6.55 13.48
CA GLU A 388 -33.46 6.09 13.22
C GLU A 388 -34.31 5.95 14.50
N VAL A 389 -33.68 5.76 15.67
CA VAL A 389 -34.36 5.60 16.97
C VAL A 389 -34.69 6.97 17.59
N ALA A 390 -34.07 8.05 17.13
CA ALA A 390 -34.22 9.41 17.64
C ALA A 390 -35.28 10.24 16.86
N SER A 391 -35.83 9.70 15.79
CA SER A 391 -36.88 10.31 14.95
C SER A 391 -38.27 9.70 15.26
#